data_e43cd3b660c3c2465a6d088ecb3c306d
#
_entry.id   e43cd3b660c3c2465a6d088ecb3c306d
#
_cell.length_a   1.000
_cell.length_b   1.000
_cell.length_c   1.000
_cell.angle_alpha   90.00
_cell.angle_beta   90.00
_cell.angle_gamma   90.00
#
_symmetry.space_group_name_H-M   'P 1'
#
loop_
_entity.id
_entity.type
_entity.pdbx_description
1 polymer ?
#
loop_
_entity_poly.entity_id
_entity_poly.type
_entity_poly.pdbx_seq_one_letter_code
_entity_poly.pdbx_strand_id
1 'polypeptide(L)'
;MKSIEIAKKLEGINTLEMVAKNLKVKKSTAIKMLSILRKDGFVETSGGGKQPRLYKISPIRVAGKENLGLYDIINKYSKVKLWEPYKHKVNDRKLSIEEAIPMAVQTGNFRLVLAVLGLFNHVKYWPKLYFYSKKYNVARRVGALYDVTRTIMKTKKMDNRTRKALLKGKDKNKFIIKPHKPKYFKDIEKIWRVHVPFHKMDLTRYKE
;
A
#
# COMPACT_ATOMS: atom_id res chain seq x y z
N MET A 1 16.35 -23.80 -2.60
CA MET A 1 17.22 -22.61 -2.47
C MET A 1 16.34 -21.35 -2.43
N LYS A 2 16.52 -20.47 -1.45
CA LYS A 2 15.76 -19.20 -1.40
C LYS A 2 16.27 -18.27 -2.51
N SER A 3 15.38 -17.51 -3.16
CA SER A 3 15.74 -16.58 -4.26
C SER A 3 16.89 -15.63 -3.90
N ILE A 4 16.96 -15.18 -2.65
CA ILE A 4 18.03 -14.30 -2.17
C ILE A 4 19.41 -14.96 -2.18
N GLU A 5 19.51 -16.25 -1.91
CA GLU A 5 20.79 -16.99 -1.93
C GLU A 5 21.31 -17.14 -3.37
N ILE A 6 20.39 -17.35 -4.31
CA ILE A 6 20.72 -17.41 -5.74
C ILE A 6 21.16 -16.02 -6.21
N ALA A 7 20.46 -14.95 -5.81
CA ALA A 7 20.80 -13.58 -6.16
C ALA A 7 22.20 -13.18 -5.65
N LYS A 8 22.56 -13.57 -4.42
CA LYS A 8 23.92 -13.36 -3.86
C LYS A 8 25.02 -14.05 -4.66
N LYS A 9 24.77 -15.28 -5.15
CA LYS A 9 25.74 -16.05 -5.96
C LYS A 9 25.93 -15.47 -7.36
N LEU A 10 24.95 -14.76 -7.88
CA LEU A 10 24.91 -14.22 -9.24
C LEU A 10 25.03 -12.69 -9.27
N GLU A 11 25.43 -12.05 -8.18
CA GLU A 11 25.48 -10.60 -8.09
C GLU A 11 26.30 -9.99 -9.22
N GLY A 12 25.79 -8.90 -9.83
CA GLY A 12 26.42 -8.21 -10.95
C GLY A 12 25.66 -8.39 -12.28
N ILE A 13 26.36 -8.07 -13.38
CA ILE A 13 25.81 -8.14 -14.74
C ILE A 13 26.17 -9.51 -15.35
N ASN A 14 25.17 -10.28 -15.72
CA ASN A 14 25.33 -11.63 -16.23
C ASN A 14 24.62 -11.80 -17.57
N THR A 15 25.17 -12.64 -18.43
CA THR A 15 24.46 -13.24 -19.59
C THR A 15 23.76 -14.52 -19.15
N LEU A 16 22.87 -15.06 -19.98
CA LEU A 16 22.22 -16.34 -19.71
C LEU A 16 23.23 -17.47 -19.53
N GLU A 17 24.31 -17.44 -20.33
CA GLU A 17 25.36 -18.45 -20.28
C GLU A 17 26.17 -18.40 -19.00
N MET A 18 26.51 -17.20 -18.55
CA MET A 18 27.18 -17.00 -17.27
C MET A 18 26.32 -17.51 -16.11
N VAL A 19 25.03 -17.22 -16.10
CA VAL A 19 24.11 -17.74 -15.08
C VAL A 19 24.05 -19.26 -15.08
N ALA A 20 23.92 -19.87 -16.25
CA ALA A 20 23.90 -21.32 -16.38
C ALA A 20 25.22 -21.98 -15.90
N LYS A 21 26.36 -21.39 -16.22
CA LYS A 21 27.70 -21.82 -15.79
C LYS A 21 27.89 -21.68 -14.27
N ASN A 22 27.59 -20.50 -13.72
CA ASN A 22 27.77 -20.21 -12.30
C ASN A 22 26.89 -21.07 -11.39
N LEU A 23 25.68 -21.41 -11.85
CA LEU A 23 24.77 -22.30 -11.12
C LEU A 23 24.93 -23.77 -11.45
N LYS A 24 25.80 -24.10 -12.42
CA LYS A 24 26.00 -25.47 -12.93
C LYS A 24 24.69 -26.13 -13.38
N VAL A 25 23.84 -25.40 -14.10
CA VAL A 25 22.52 -25.87 -14.57
C VAL A 25 22.38 -25.72 -16.08
N LYS A 26 21.43 -26.44 -16.69
CA LYS A 26 21.10 -26.31 -18.12
C LYS A 26 20.53 -24.91 -18.41
N LYS A 27 20.73 -24.38 -19.63
CA LYS A 27 20.20 -23.04 -20.04
C LYS A 27 18.67 -22.89 -19.78
N SER A 28 17.90 -23.96 -20.03
CA SER A 28 16.44 -23.95 -19.76
C SER A 28 16.11 -23.75 -18.28
N THR A 29 16.88 -24.36 -17.39
CA THR A 29 16.73 -24.16 -15.92
C THR A 29 17.15 -22.76 -15.49
N ALA A 30 18.26 -22.25 -16.07
CA ALA A 30 18.70 -20.86 -15.80
C ALA A 30 17.63 -19.85 -16.20
N ILE A 31 16.95 -20.03 -17.34
CA ILE A 31 15.82 -19.15 -17.76
C ILE A 31 14.70 -19.18 -16.74
N LYS A 32 14.30 -20.37 -16.24
CA LYS A 32 13.26 -20.48 -15.19
C LYS A 32 13.68 -19.77 -13.91
N MET A 33 14.93 -19.96 -13.47
CA MET A 33 15.46 -19.29 -12.27
C MET A 33 15.51 -17.77 -12.44
N LEU A 34 15.99 -17.25 -13.58
CA LEU A 34 15.97 -15.82 -13.88
C LEU A 34 14.55 -15.24 -13.91
N SER A 35 13.57 -16.02 -14.42
CA SER A 35 12.17 -15.60 -14.39
C SER A 35 11.63 -15.47 -12.96
N ILE A 36 11.96 -16.41 -12.08
CA ILE A 36 11.60 -16.37 -10.65
C ILE A 36 12.29 -15.18 -9.98
N LEU A 37 13.61 -15.03 -10.14
CA LEU A 37 14.37 -13.93 -9.57
C LEU A 37 13.85 -12.56 -10.02
N ARG A 38 13.44 -12.43 -11.30
CA ARG A 38 12.83 -11.20 -11.83
C ARG A 38 11.46 -10.93 -11.21
N LYS A 39 10.63 -11.97 -11.04
CA LYS A 39 9.34 -11.87 -10.37
C LYS A 39 9.50 -11.46 -8.90
N ASP A 40 10.55 -11.95 -8.25
CA ASP A 40 10.90 -11.62 -6.87
C ASP A 40 11.65 -10.28 -6.71
N GLY A 41 11.97 -9.60 -7.84
CA GLY A 41 12.55 -8.26 -7.84
C GLY A 41 14.09 -8.24 -7.69
N PHE A 42 14.79 -9.34 -7.89
CA PHE A 42 16.25 -9.42 -7.80
C PHE A 42 16.98 -9.24 -9.14
N VAL A 43 16.25 -9.12 -10.26
CA VAL A 43 16.82 -9.05 -11.60
C VAL A 43 16.20 -7.93 -12.40
N GLU A 44 17.03 -7.07 -12.96
CA GLU A 44 16.70 -6.16 -14.06
C GLU A 44 17.23 -6.76 -15.37
N THR A 45 16.44 -6.61 -16.45
CA THR A 45 16.83 -7.10 -17.77
C THR A 45 17.02 -5.93 -18.70
N SER A 46 18.14 -5.87 -19.40
CA SER A 46 18.44 -4.90 -20.46
C SER A 46 18.87 -5.61 -21.73
N GLY A 47 18.78 -4.94 -22.88
CA GLY A 47 19.07 -5.53 -24.18
C GLY A 47 17.95 -6.45 -24.69
N GLY A 48 18.20 -7.18 -25.73
CA GLY A 48 17.26 -8.02 -26.48
C GLY A 48 17.14 -7.59 -27.94
N GLY A 49 16.44 -8.38 -28.77
CA GLY A 49 16.44 -8.20 -30.21
C GLY A 49 17.81 -8.56 -30.81
N LYS A 50 18.47 -7.60 -31.48
CA LYS A 50 19.80 -7.80 -32.09
C LYS A 50 20.94 -7.72 -31.06
N GLN A 51 20.70 -7.21 -29.83
CA GLN A 51 21.70 -7.11 -28.78
C GLN A 51 21.60 -8.27 -27.77
N PRO A 52 22.71 -8.72 -27.17
CA PRO A 52 22.66 -9.76 -26.14
C PRO A 52 21.85 -9.27 -24.94
N ARG A 53 21.02 -10.16 -24.38
CA ARG A 53 20.24 -9.87 -23.20
C ARG A 53 21.11 -9.95 -21.96
N LEU A 54 21.19 -8.85 -21.22
CA LEU A 54 21.94 -8.75 -19.97
C LEU A 54 20.98 -8.76 -18.78
N TYR A 55 21.39 -9.44 -17.72
CA TYR A 55 20.68 -9.58 -16.46
C TYR A 55 21.51 -8.94 -15.36
N LYS A 56 21.07 -7.78 -14.87
CA LYS A 56 21.66 -7.15 -13.69
C LYS A 56 20.99 -7.76 -12.44
N ILE A 57 21.75 -8.53 -11.70
CA ILE A 57 21.31 -9.28 -10.55
C ILE A 57 21.83 -8.60 -9.28
N SER A 58 20.96 -8.36 -8.30
CA SER A 58 21.32 -7.77 -7.01
C SER A 58 20.63 -8.53 -5.88
N PRO A 59 21.31 -8.84 -4.77
CA PRO A 59 20.69 -9.40 -3.57
C PRO A 59 19.74 -8.39 -2.91
N ILE A 60 19.88 -7.11 -3.22
CA ILE A 60 18.93 -6.05 -2.85
C ILE A 60 17.83 -6.04 -3.90
N ARG A 61 16.58 -6.24 -3.48
CA ARG A 61 15.44 -6.18 -4.41
C ARG A 61 15.40 -4.83 -5.11
N VAL A 62 15.51 -4.85 -6.42
CA VAL A 62 15.23 -3.67 -7.22
C VAL A 62 13.74 -3.40 -7.15
N ALA A 63 13.36 -2.21 -6.75
CA ALA A 63 11.97 -1.80 -6.77
C ALA A 63 11.45 -1.93 -8.20
N GLY A 64 10.62 -2.96 -8.45
CA GLY A 64 10.00 -3.14 -9.77
C GLY A 64 9.23 -1.87 -10.14
N LYS A 65 9.14 -1.53 -11.42
CA LYS A 65 8.34 -0.41 -11.95
C LYS A 65 6.88 -0.38 -11.44
N GLU A 66 6.41 -1.50 -10.87
CA GLU A 66 5.05 -1.68 -10.36
C GLU A 66 4.93 -1.58 -8.82
N ASN A 67 5.99 -1.33 -8.07
CA ASN A 67 5.89 -1.16 -6.62
C ASN A 67 5.44 0.26 -6.31
N LEU A 68 4.12 0.45 -6.37
CA LEU A 68 3.46 1.70 -6.05
C LEU A 68 3.68 2.04 -4.58
N GLY A 69 4.09 3.27 -4.31
CA GLY A 69 4.16 3.84 -2.99
C GLY A 69 2.80 4.28 -2.46
N LEU A 70 2.78 4.82 -1.25
CA LEU A 70 1.54 5.31 -0.63
C LEU A 70 0.88 6.41 -1.48
N TYR A 71 1.66 7.39 -1.94
CA TYR A 71 1.18 8.50 -2.76
C TYR A 71 0.69 8.04 -4.13
N ASP A 72 1.40 7.10 -4.76
CA ASP A 72 0.99 6.52 -6.05
C ASP A 72 -0.39 5.86 -5.95
N ILE A 73 -0.60 5.04 -4.89
CA ILE A 73 -1.88 4.37 -4.66
C ILE A 73 -2.98 5.39 -4.40
N ILE A 74 -2.75 6.39 -3.55
CA ILE A 74 -3.73 7.42 -3.27
C ILE A 74 -4.05 8.19 -4.56
N ASN A 75 -3.03 8.63 -5.30
CA ASN A 75 -3.22 9.38 -6.55
C ASN A 75 -3.91 8.56 -7.64
N LYS A 76 -3.73 7.23 -7.64
CA LYS A 76 -4.41 6.36 -8.60
C LYS A 76 -5.92 6.23 -8.33
N TYR A 77 -6.32 6.14 -7.07
CA TYR A 77 -7.69 5.76 -6.69
C TYR A 77 -8.51 6.88 -6.06
N SER A 78 -7.89 7.98 -5.62
CA SER A 78 -8.58 9.11 -5.01
C SER A 78 -8.88 10.23 -6.01
N LYS A 79 -10.01 10.92 -5.82
CA LYS A 79 -10.31 12.18 -6.51
C LYS A 79 -9.37 13.30 -6.06
N VAL A 80 -8.98 13.29 -4.78
CA VAL A 80 -8.02 14.27 -4.23
C VAL A 80 -6.61 13.84 -4.57
N LYS A 81 -5.97 14.59 -5.47
CA LYS A 81 -4.58 14.35 -5.88
C LYS A 81 -3.63 15.01 -4.90
N LEU A 82 -2.54 14.31 -4.59
CA LEU A 82 -1.50 14.77 -3.68
C LEU A 82 -0.21 15.00 -4.45
N TRP A 83 0.48 16.09 -4.13
CA TRP A 83 1.86 16.24 -4.53
C TRP A 83 2.74 15.32 -3.69
N GLU A 84 3.65 14.58 -4.33
CA GLU A 84 4.55 13.65 -3.69
C GLU A 84 5.82 14.39 -3.24
N PRO A 85 6.02 14.64 -1.94
CA PRO A 85 7.18 15.38 -1.45
C PRO A 85 8.48 14.57 -1.57
N TYR A 86 8.37 13.24 -1.60
CA TYR A 86 9.48 12.30 -1.79
C TYR A 86 8.93 10.98 -2.35
N LYS A 87 9.74 10.29 -3.14
CA LYS A 87 9.37 8.98 -3.71
C LYS A 87 9.33 7.91 -2.64
N HIS A 88 8.15 7.70 -2.04
CA HIS A 88 7.91 6.64 -1.08
C HIS A 88 7.56 5.35 -1.82
N LYS A 89 8.50 4.41 -1.89
CA LYS A 89 8.28 3.09 -2.49
C LYS A 89 8.43 1.99 -1.45
N VAL A 90 7.56 0.98 -1.53
CA VAL A 90 7.69 -0.24 -0.74
C VAL A 90 8.48 -1.25 -1.58
N ASN A 91 9.74 -1.46 -1.22
CA ASN A 91 10.68 -2.24 -2.05
C ASN A 91 10.51 -3.76 -1.92
N ASP A 92 9.96 -4.23 -0.80
CA ASP A 92 9.85 -5.65 -0.47
C ASP A 92 8.57 -6.32 -0.98
N ARG A 93 7.50 -5.55 -1.22
CA ARG A 93 6.20 -6.07 -1.66
C ARG A 93 5.34 -5.00 -2.33
N LYS A 94 4.27 -5.45 -3.00
CA LYS A 94 3.22 -4.54 -3.51
C LYS A 94 2.37 -4.04 -2.33
N LEU A 95 2.31 -2.72 -2.15
CA LEU A 95 1.42 -2.09 -1.18
C LEU A 95 -0.03 -2.29 -1.65
N SER A 96 -0.90 -2.78 -0.76
CA SER A 96 -2.33 -2.93 -1.07
C SER A 96 -3.14 -1.72 -0.57
N ILE A 97 -4.34 -1.53 -1.13
CA ILE A 97 -5.27 -0.48 -0.70
C ILE A 97 -5.62 -0.66 0.78
N GLU A 98 -5.82 -1.90 1.21
CA GLU A 98 -6.14 -2.24 2.60
C GLU A 98 -5.01 -1.91 3.58
N GLU A 99 -3.77 -1.81 3.12
CA GLU A 99 -2.62 -1.36 3.92
C GLU A 99 -2.39 0.14 3.79
N ALA A 100 -2.58 0.72 2.61
CA ALA A 100 -2.40 2.14 2.35
C ALA A 100 -3.32 3.01 3.22
N ILE A 101 -4.57 2.59 3.45
CA ILE A 101 -5.52 3.32 4.28
C ILE A 101 -5.02 3.49 5.72
N PRO A 102 -4.72 2.42 6.49
CA PRO A 102 -4.22 2.55 7.85
C PRO A 102 -2.88 3.28 7.94
N MET A 103 -2.00 3.07 6.95
CA MET A 103 -0.71 3.74 6.88
C MET A 103 -0.87 5.27 6.75
N ALA A 104 -1.74 5.74 5.86
CA ALA A 104 -2.04 7.16 5.70
C ALA A 104 -2.67 7.74 6.99
N VAL A 105 -3.59 7.02 7.62
CA VAL A 105 -4.23 7.45 8.88
C VAL A 105 -3.21 7.56 10.01
N GLN A 106 -2.22 6.67 10.06
CA GLN A 106 -1.17 6.72 11.08
C GLN A 106 -0.32 7.99 11.01
N THR A 107 -0.10 8.54 9.81
CA THR A 107 0.69 9.78 9.64
C THR A 107 0.09 10.99 10.34
N GLY A 108 -1.25 11.03 10.51
CA GLY A 108 -1.96 12.19 11.03
C GLY A 108 -1.92 13.41 10.10
N ASN A 109 -1.47 13.27 8.85
CA ASN A 109 -1.45 14.37 7.89
C ASN A 109 -2.84 14.59 7.29
N PHE A 110 -3.35 15.84 7.36
CA PHE A 110 -4.70 16.20 6.93
C PHE A 110 -4.97 15.83 5.47
N ARG A 111 -4.06 16.19 4.55
CA ARG A 111 -4.23 15.95 3.12
C ARG A 111 -4.24 14.45 2.79
N LEU A 112 -3.34 13.67 3.44
CA LEU A 112 -3.31 12.22 3.29
C LEU A 112 -4.60 11.56 3.79
N VAL A 113 -5.06 11.95 5.00
CA VAL A 113 -6.28 11.40 5.59
C VAL A 113 -7.52 11.80 4.79
N LEU A 114 -7.57 13.02 4.25
CA LEU A 114 -8.63 13.44 3.34
C LEU A 114 -8.61 12.60 2.05
N ALA A 115 -7.46 12.51 1.39
CA ALA A 115 -7.34 11.80 0.13
C ALA A 115 -7.65 10.29 0.25
N VAL A 116 -7.34 9.68 1.39
CA VAL A 116 -7.58 8.26 1.64
C VAL A 116 -9.06 7.89 1.69
N LEU A 117 -9.98 8.84 1.89
CA LEU A 117 -11.42 8.56 1.86
C LEU A 117 -11.86 7.94 0.54
N GLY A 118 -11.28 8.37 -0.59
CA GLY A 118 -11.57 7.80 -1.91
C GLY A 118 -11.18 6.33 -2.06
N LEU A 119 -10.26 5.82 -1.25
CA LEU A 119 -9.79 4.45 -1.35
C LEU A 119 -10.79 3.42 -0.81
N PHE A 120 -11.72 3.81 0.07
CA PHE A 120 -12.69 2.88 0.64
C PHE A 120 -13.58 2.22 -0.41
N ASN A 121 -13.83 2.87 -1.56
CA ASN A 121 -14.56 2.27 -2.69
C ASN A 121 -13.82 1.09 -3.33
N HIS A 122 -12.52 1.03 -3.17
CA HIS A 122 -11.63 0.06 -3.81
C HIS A 122 -11.17 -1.05 -2.87
N VAL A 123 -11.63 -1.05 -1.62
CA VAL A 123 -11.34 -2.13 -0.65
C VAL A 123 -11.99 -3.42 -1.11
N LYS A 124 -11.18 -4.46 -1.30
CA LYS A 124 -11.63 -5.80 -1.70
C LYS A 124 -11.81 -6.74 -0.52
N TYR A 125 -10.91 -6.66 0.46
CA TYR A 125 -10.84 -7.59 1.59
C TYR A 125 -10.87 -6.85 2.92
N TRP A 126 -12.06 -6.73 3.53
CA TRP A 126 -12.26 -6.06 4.80
C TRP A 126 -11.45 -6.65 5.97
N PRO A 127 -11.31 -7.99 6.12
CA PRO A 127 -10.47 -8.57 7.15
C PRO A 127 -8.99 -8.14 7.04
N LYS A 128 -8.48 -7.96 5.82
CA LYS A 128 -7.11 -7.47 5.57
C LYS A 128 -6.96 -6.00 6.00
N LEU A 129 -7.98 -5.17 5.75
CA LEU A 129 -8.03 -3.80 6.25
C LEU A 129 -7.96 -3.77 7.79
N TYR A 130 -8.73 -4.63 8.47
CA TYR A 130 -8.69 -4.76 9.93
C TYR A 130 -7.30 -5.20 10.41
N PHE A 131 -6.69 -6.21 9.78
CA PHE A 131 -5.35 -6.68 10.13
C PHE A 131 -4.33 -5.53 10.15
N TYR A 132 -4.27 -4.73 9.08
CA TYR A 132 -3.36 -3.59 9.02
C TYR A 132 -3.76 -2.46 9.96
N SER A 133 -5.06 -2.19 10.12
CA SER A 133 -5.54 -1.19 11.07
C SER A 133 -5.15 -1.52 12.52
N LYS A 134 -5.14 -2.80 12.88
CA LYS A 134 -4.63 -3.29 14.17
C LYS A 134 -3.12 -3.13 14.26
N LYS A 135 -2.37 -3.53 13.22
CA LYS A 135 -0.91 -3.42 13.14
C LYS A 135 -0.45 -1.98 13.35
N TYR A 136 -1.11 -1.01 12.71
CA TYR A 136 -0.79 0.42 12.82
C TYR A 136 -1.45 1.12 14.00
N ASN A 137 -2.20 0.40 14.84
CA ASN A 137 -2.94 0.93 15.99
C ASN A 137 -3.88 2.10 15.64
N VAL A 138 -4.66 1.96 14.56
CA VAL A 138 -5.58 2.96 14.02
C VAL A 138 -6.99 2.41 13.74
N ALA A 139 -7.36 1.30 14.36
CA ALA A 139 -8.56 0.55 14.01
C ALA A 139 -9.85 1.38 14.13
N ARG A 140 -10.07 2.08 15.24
CA ARG A 140 -11.25 2.93 15.45
C ARG A 140 -11.25 4.13 14.51
N ARG A 141 -10.08 4.74 14.29
CA ARG A 141 -9.90 5.88 13.38
C ARG A 141 -10.25 5.51 11.93
N VAL A 142 -9.81 4.33 11.46
CA VAL A 142 -10.16 3.79 10.13
C VAL A 142 -11.66 3.53 10.02
N GLY A 143 -12.28 2.95 11.04
CA GLY A 143 -13.72 2.73 11.06
C GLY A 143 -14.55 4.02 11.03
N ALA A 144 -14.12 5.05 11.78
CA ALA A 144 -14.76 6.35 11.76
C ALA A 144 -14.66 7.01 10.37
N LEU A 145 -13.49 6.95 9.72
CA LEU A 145 -13.30 7.47 8.37
C LEU A 145 -14.15 6.72 7.33
N TYR A 146 -14.33 5.41 7.49
CA TYR A 146 -15.25 4.66 6.65
C TYR A 146 -16.69 5.17 6.78
N ASP A 147 -17.18 5.41 8.00
CA ASP A 147 -18.52 5.95 8.22
C ASP A 147 -18.65 7.38 7.68
N VAL A 148 -17.63 8.23 7.85
CA VAL A 148 -17.58 9.57 7.20
C VAL A 148 -17.67 9.42 5.68
N THR A 149 -16.91 8.51 5.09
CA THR A 149 -16.95 8.28 3.63
C THR A 149 -18.35 7.92 3.16
N ARG A 150 -19.07 7.10 3.90
CA ARG A 150 -20.45 6.71 3.56
C ARG A 150 -21.45 7.84 3.61
N THR A 151 -21.17 8.93 4.32
CA THR A 151 -22.05 10.12 4.31
C THR A 151 -21.88 10.98 3.07
N ILE A 152 -20.77 10.82 2.34
CA ILE A 152 -20.41 11.69 1.21
C ILE A 152 -20.41 10.98 -0.14
N MET A 153 -20.19 9.68 -0.16
CA MET A 153 -20.17 8.88 -1.39
C MET A 153 -20.71 7.47 -1.18
N LYS A 154 -21.22 6.88 -2.26
CA LYS A 154 -21.64 5.46 -2.26
C LYS A 154 -20.38 4.58 -2.14
N THR A 155 -20.29 3.82 -1.07
CA THR A 155 -19.17 2.89 -0.82
C THR A 155 -19.65 1.48 -0.62
N LYS A 156 -18.79 0.51 -0.97
CA LYS A 156 -19.03 -0.91 -0.69
C LYS A 156 -19.25 -1.11 0.81
N LYS A 157 -20.31 -1.84 1.16
CA LYS A 157 -20.65 -2.11 2.57
C LYS A 157 -19.56 -2.97 3.22
N MET A 158 -19.08 -2.53 4.38
CA MET A 158 -18.18 -3.30 5.24
C MET A 158 -18.97 -4.44 5.90
N ASP A 159 -18.38 -5.61 6.01
CA ASP A 159 -18.99 -6.72 6.75
C ASP A 159 -19.07 -6.42 8.26
N ASN A 160 -20.12 -6.97 8.90
CA ASN A 160 -20.39 -6.71 10.32
C ASN A 160 -19.29 -7.26 11.24
N ARG A 161 -18.60 -8.35 10.84
CA ARG A 161 -17.52 -8.95 11.62
C ARG A 161 -16.32 -7.98 11.69
N THR A 162 -15.92 -7.44 10.54
CA THR A 162 -14.83 -6.44 10.47
C THR A 162 -15.22 -5.17 11.23
N ARG A 163 -16.46 -4.67 11.08
CA ARG A 163 -16.92 -3.48 11.82
C ARG A 163 -16.83 -3.67 13.34
N LYS A 164 -17.33 -4.80 13.85
CA LYS A 164 -17.24 -5.14 15.28
C LYS A 164 -15.78 -5.26 15.74
N ALA A 165 -14.91 -5.81 14.91
CA ALA A 165 -13.49 -5.95 15.22
C ALA A 165 -12.77 -4.59 15.28
N LEU A 166 -13.04 -3.67 14.36
CA LEU A 166 -12.51 -2.31 14.37
C LEU A 166 -12.96 -1.52 15.61
N LEU A 167 -14.22 -1.69 16.05
CA LEU A 167 -14.74 -1.07 17.28
C LEU A 167 -14.02 -1.52 18.55
N LYS A 168 -13.38 -2.69 18.55
CA LYS A 168 -12.56 -3.18 19.68
C LYS A 168 -11.12 -2.62 19.67
N GLY A 169 -10.78 -1.74 18.72
CA GLY A 169 -9.46 -1.10 18.63
C GLY A 169 -9.04 -0.38 19.91
N LYS A 170 -7.73 -0.37 20.19
CA LYS A 170 -7.12 0.26 21.38
C LYS A 170 -6.99 1.78 21.26
N ASP A 171 -7.20 2.36 20.09
CA ASP A 171 -7.07 3.78 19.77
C ASP A 171 -8.32 4.61 20.16
N LYS A 172 -8.95 4.27 21.29
CA LYS A 172 -10.09 4.99 21.88
C LYS A 172 -9.67 6.39 22.37
N ASN A 173 -10.55 7.37 22.17
CA ASN A 173 -10.34 8.78 22.53
C ASN A 173 -9.11 9.44 21.87
N LYS A 174 -8.68 8.90 20.73
CA LYS A 174 -7.59 9.47 19.94
C LYS A 174 -8.12 10.43 18.87
N PHE A 175 -7.31 11.42 18.54
CA PHE A 175 -7.53 12.26 17.37
C PHE A 175 -7.10 11.52 16.11
N ILE A 176 -7.86 11.65 15.04
CA ILE A 176 -7.41 11.23 13.72
C ILE A 176 -6.26 12.14 13.26
N ILE A 177 -6.41 13.45 13.49
CA ILE A 177 -5.40 14.49 13.25
C ILE A 177 -5.36 15.42 14.46
N LYS A 178 -4.18 15.67 15.02
CA LYS A 178 -4.00 16.59 16.16
C LYS A 178 -3.69 18.01 15.65
N PRO A 179 -4.16 19.06 16.29
CA PRO A 179 -5.17 19.17 17.38
C PRO A 179 -6.57 19.51 16.86
N HIS A 180 -6.97 19.05 15.66
CA HIS A 180 -8.16 19.50 14.94
C HIS A 180 -9.43 18.75 15.40
N LYS A 181 -10.43 19.47 15.93
CA LYS A 181 -11.69 18.91 16.45
C LYS A 181 -12.91 19.71 15.99
N PRO A 182 -13.28 19.68 14.70
CA PRO A 182 -14.54 20.24 14.26
C PRO A 182 -15.70 19.39 14.80
N LYS A 183 -16.81 20.05 15.20
CA LYS A 183 -17.96 19.39 15.86
C LYS A 183 -19.00 18.84 14.86
N TYR A 184 -18.61 18.49 13.64
CA TYR A 184 -19.57 18.16 12.58
C TYR A 184 -20.07 16.69 12.62
N PHE A 185 -19.21 15.72 12.93
CA PHE A 185 -19.52 14.29 12.89
C PHE A 185 -19.72 13.67 14.28
N LYS A 186 -20.46 14.37 15.17
CA LYS A 186 -20.65 13.95 16.56
C LYS A 186 -21.18 12.52 16.73
N ASP A 187 -22.11 12.09 15.89
CA ASP A 187 -22.68 10.74 15.96
C ASP A 187 -21.63 9.66 15.64
N ILE A 188 -20.80 9.90 14.60
CA ILE A 188 -19.69 9.00 14.26
C ILE A 188 -18.66 8.98 15.37
N GLU A 189 -18.31 10.15 15.92
CA GLU A 189 -17.38 10.29 17.05
C GLU A 189 -17.87 9.52 18.28
N LYS A 190 -19.18 9.58 18.58
CA LYS A 190 -19.80 8.85 19.68
C LYS A 190 -19.70 7.33 19.50
N ILE A 191 -19.97 6.83 18.29
CA ILE A 191 -19.89 5.38 17.97
C ILE A 191 -18.45 4.89 18.07
N TRP A 192 -17.53 5.58 17.40
CA TRP A 192 -16.14 5.12 17.28
C TRP A 192 -15.24 5.56 18.43
N ARG A 193 -15.68 6.54 19.23
CA ARG A 193 -14.91 7.18 20.31
C ARG A 193 -13.55 7.70 19.83
N VAL A 194 -13.56 8.47 18.75
CA VAL A 194 -12.41 9.15 18.15
C VAL A 194 -12.85 10.51 17.63
N HIS A 195 -11.91 11.44 17.48
CA HIS A 195 -12.22 12.78 17.00
C HIS A 195 -11.97 12.88 15.50
N VAL A 196 -13.04 13.18 14.74
CA VAL A 196 -13.04 13.33 13.28
C VAL A 196 -12.62 14.76 12.90
N PRO A 197 -11.61 14.93 12.02
CA PRO A 197 -11.01 16.25 11.77
C PRO A 197 -11.65 17.05 10.62
N PHE A 198 -12.81 16.65 10.10
CA PHE A 198 -13.39 17.22 8.90
C PHE A 198 -14.60 18.12 9.16
N HIS A 199 -14.67 19.23 8.42
CA HIS A 199 -15.88 19.99 8.17
C HIS A 199 -16.57 19.48 6.90
N LYS A 200 -17.86 19.85 6.73
CA LYS A 200 -18.63 19.49 5.52
C LYS A 200 -17.98 20.04 4.26
N MET A 201 -17.37 21.23 4.34
CA MET A 201 -16.72 21.90 3.22
C MET A 201 -15.46 21.13 2.74
N ASP A 202 -14.70 20.52 3.65
CA ASP A 202 -13.51 19.73 3.27
C ASP A 202 -13.86 18.57 2.35
N LEU A 203 -15.10 18.10 2.43
CA LEU A 203 -15.59 16.90 1.76
C LEU A 203 -16.33 17.18 0.45
N THR A 204 -16.49 18.44 0.05
CA THR A 204 -17.21 18.82 -1.19
C THR A 204 -16.60 18.21 -2.43
N ARG A 205 -15.28 18.09 -2.48
CA ARG A 205 -14.54 17.46 -3.60
C ARG A 205 -14.91 16.00 -3.89
N TYR A 206 -15.60 15.33 -2.96
CA TYR A 206 -16.07 13.97 -3.15
C TYR A 206 -17.53 13.88 -3.60
N LYS A 207 -18.28 15.01 -3.59
CA LYS A 207 -19.69 15.06 -4.01
C LYS A 207 -19.84 15.26 -5.51
N GLU A 208 -18.82 15.82 -6.16
CA GLU A 208 -18.72 15.96 -7.60
C GLU A 208 -18.21 14.65 -8.23
#